data_4a6e1ac22f7ebc1eb4e7b50a5daf14cd
#
_entry.id   4a6e1ac22f7ebc1eb4e7b50a5daf14cd
#
_cell.length_a   1.000
_cell.length_b   1.000
_cell.length_c   1.000
_cell.angle_alpha   90.00
_cell.angle_beta   90.00
_cell.angle_gamma   90.00
#
_symmetry.space_group_name_H-M   'P 1'
#
loop_
_entity.id
_entity.type
_entity.pdbx_description
1 polymer ?
#
loop_
_entity_poly.entity_id
_entity_poly.type
_entity_poly.pdbx_seq_one_letter_code
_entity_poly.pdbx_strand_id
1 'polypeptide(L)'
;MFIRNSIAKIRLFAAAGLCILFWNCSEENLDTPLGGNPDAAGLSGLIHMASPEDYTSENHIIMLQDDEPESIFLDPAQRSFDPRRPVQVSVTENRELQLRAYSPRRIRDLKVWASVEGYPDEFLLAQFDIVPPFLEFRTPVPFVSADKEYTTAAGKTILILKNPHLGSEDLALRIECEDPYYKKFAAIKTTWSISFSNFEYPNHPYWLAMNPAHCREAVAMSLNMAYLFSTQEYQDSLRVNDHRFVDNALNTLSAETLLSQSLTRPSFAWGTLHVQGGLGGGGTLGLQDVCFLGHYADDKSDNMALFHEFGHGMGYAHGNNTVISESGGKYSWRQMCQSIYLRLSLTKELPVYSRRFMHSRRNHYDQWSDNRLELRGVTTAASMSSKIPSWTSWTAGWPAERIF
;
A
#
# COMPACT_ATOMS: atom_id res chain seq x y z
N MET A 1 -65.17 -8.15 42.80
CA MET A 1 -64.54 -8.32 44.10
C MET A 1 -63.12 -7.78 43.95
N PHE A 2 -63.00 -6.50 44.22
CA PHE A 2 -62.13 -5.84 45.22
C PHE A 2 -60.88 -6.65 45.57
N ILE A 3 -59.66 -6.10 45.44
CA ILE A 3 -58.96 -4.99 46.16
C ILE A 3 -57.70 -4.65 45.37
N ARG A 4 -57.47 -3.47 44.96
CA ARG A 4 -56.65 -2.29 45.35
C ARG A 4 -55.54 -2.54 46.41
N ASN A 5 -54.29 -2.16 46.04
CA ASN A 5 -53.41 -1.17 46.74
C ASN A 5 -52.02 -1.23 46.08
N SER A 6 -51.52 -0.25 45.51
CA SER A 6 -51.03 1.08 45.95
C SER A 6 -49.64 1.03 46.61
N ILE A 7 -48.73 1.73 45.94
CA ILE A 7 -47.65 2.61 46.44
C ILE A 7 -46.35 1.94 46.88
N ALA A 8 -45.26 2.25 46.14
CA ALA A 8 -44.24 3.14 46.70
C ALA A 8 -43.27 3.58 45.61
N LYS A 9 -43.18 4.89 45.46
CA LYS A 9 -42.13 5.59 44.72
C LYS A 9 -40.81 5.48 45.48
N ILE A 10 -39.76 4.98 44.86
CA ILE A 10 -38.41 5.36 45.24
C ILE A 10 -37.71 5.86 43.98
N ARG A 11 -37.57 7.18 43.90
CA ARG A 11 -36.66 7.84 42.99
C ARG A 11 -35.24 7.64 43.53
N LEU A 12 -34.46 6.82 42.83
CA LEU A 12 -33.01 6.89 43.01
C LEU A 12 -32.44 7.53 41.76
N PHE A 13 -32.05 8.79 41.89
CA PHE A 13 -31.20 9.47 40.94
C PHE A 13 -29.82 8.83 41.04
N ALA A 14 -29.52 7.88 40.14
CA ALA A 14 -28.16 7.52 39.81
C ALA A 14 -27.77 8.35 38.58
N ALA A 15 -27.11 9.46 38.80
CA ALA A 15 -26.37 10.18 37.80
C ALA A 15 -25.20 9.26 37.36
N ALA A 16 -25.47 8.33 36.45
CA ALA A 16 -24.42 7.69 35.68
C ALA A 16 -23.92 8.75 34.68
N GLY A 17 -22.84 9.41 35.07
CA GLY A 17 -22.06 10.22 34.15
C GLY A 17 -21.62 9.32 32.99
N LEU A 18 -22.32 9.49 31.87
CA LEU A 18 -21.90 8.97 30.58
C LEU A 18 -20.64 9.77 30.20
N CYS A 19 -19.48 9.32 30.67
CA CYS A 19 -18.22 9.70 30.06
C CYS A 19 -18.26 9.17 28.64
N ILE A 20 -18.88 9.95 27.76
CA ILE A 20 -18.59 9.89 26.34
C ILE A 20 -17.13 10.33 26.25
N LEU A 21 -16.25 9.34 26.32
CA LEU A 21 -14.93 9.48 25.76
C LEU A 21 -15.13 9.74 24.28
N PHE A 22 -15.34 11.03 23.96
CA PHE A 22 -14.94 11.51 22.65
C PHE A 22 -13.44 11.18 22.56
N TRP A 23 -13.13 10.02 22.04
CA TRP A 23 -11.87 9.84 21.40
C TRP A 23 -11.88 10.84 20.25
N ASN A 24 -11.44 12.04 20.56
CA ASN A 24 -10.91 12.93 19.58
C ASN A 24 -9.83 12.10 18.88
N CYS A 25 -10.19 11.52 17.73
CA CYS A 25 -9.20 11.34 16.68
C CYS A 25 -8.74 12.76 16.39
N SER A 26 -7.80 13.27 17.21
CA SER A 26 -6.99 14.39 16.79
C SER A 26 -6.52 14.00 15.40
N GLU A 27 -6.92 14.77 14.41
CA GLU A 27 -6.19 14.84 13.16
C GLU A 27 -4.74 14.78 13.59
N GLU A 28 -4.00 13.75 13.14
CA GLU A 28 -2.57 13.68 13.38
C GLU A 28 -2.06 15.07 13.02
N ASN A 29 -1.64 15.82 13.99
CA ASN A 29 -1.15 17.16 13.80
C ASN A 29 0.17 16.95 13.06
N LEU A 30 0.08 16.99 11.71
CA LEU A 30 1.16 16.68 10.78
C LEU A 30 2.35 17.65 10.95
N ASP A 31 2.20 18.63 11.83
CA ASP A 31 3.08 19.78 11.98
C ASP A 31 3.93 19.76 13.26
N THR A 32 3.77 18.76 14.14
CA THR A 32 4.64 18.70 15.31
C THR A 32 5.97 18.07 14.90
N PRO A 33 7.09 18.80 14.90
CA PRO A 33 8.40 18.20 14.76
C PRO A 33 8.58 17.24 15.94
N LEU A 34 8.75 15.98 15.68
CA LEU A 34 9.31 15.06 16.66
C LEU A 34 10.73 15.57 16.91
N GLY A 35 11.07 15.79 18.17
CA GLY A 35 12.38 16.27 18.55
C GLY A 35 13.45 15.34 17.97
N GLY A 36 14.24 15.84 17.02
CA GLY A 36 15.38 15.13 16.49
C GLY A 36 16.30 14.71 17.63
N ASN A 37 16.89 13.55 17.53
CA ASN A 37 17.88 13.11 18.51
C ASN A 37 19.09 14.08 18.43
N PRO A 38 19.31 14.96 19.44
CA PRO A 38 20.37 15.96 19.36
C PRO A 38 21.78 15.37 19.27
N ASP A 39 21.94 14.07 19.62
CA ASP A 39 23.24 13.40 19.61
C ASP A 39 23.68 12.92 18.21
N ALA A 40 22.75 12.87 17.24
CA ALA A 40 23.06 12.43 15.87
C ALA A 40 23.78 13.50 15.02
N ALA A 41 23.59 14.78 15.33
CA ALA A 41 24.06 15.91 14.52
C ALA A 41 25.61 16.12 14.54
N GLY A 42 26.33 15.40 15.37
CA GLY A 42 27.78 15.55 15.54
C GLY A 42 28.67 14.50 14.86
N LEU A 43 28.08 13.46 14.26
CA LEU A 43 28.85 12.34 13.71
C LEU A 43 29.27 12.60 12.25
N SER A 44 30.56 12.55 11.98
CA SER A 44 31.14 12.98 10.68
C SER A 44 30.69 12.14 9.48
N GLY A 45 30.12 10.97 9.69
CA GLY A 45 29.70 10.03 8.63
C GLY A 45 28.18 9.88 8.48
N LEU A 46 27.37 10.31 9.44
CA LEU A 46 25.93 10.12 9.40
C LEU A 46 25.29 10.97 8.29
N ILE A 47 24.51 10.32 7.45
CA ILE A 47 23.58 10.99 6.52
C ILE A 47 22.30 11.28 7.32
N HIS A 48 22.03 12.55 7.64
CA HIS A 48 20.86 12.92 8.43
C HIS A 48 19.94 13.87 7.67
N MET A 49 18.70 13.42 7.45
CA MET A 49 17.61 14.15 6.81
C MET A 49 16.62 14.56 7.89
N ALA A 50 16.95 15.64 8.62
CA ALA A 50 16.22 16.09 9.80
C ALA A 50 14.95 16.88 9.44
N SER A 51 14.95 17.53 8.26
CA SER A 51 13.88 18.44 7.86
C SER A 51 13.58 18.34 6.36
N PRO A 52 12.41 18.84 5.89
CA PRO A 52 12.10 18.90 4.46
C PRO A 52 13.10 19.70 3.64
N GLU A 53 13.80 20.65 4.23
CA GLU A 53 14.78 21.52 3.58
C GLU A 53 16.08 20.75 3.22
N ASP A 54 16.33 19.61 3.85
CA ASP A 54 17.49 18.77 3.54
C ASP A 54 17.31 18.00 2.22
N TYR A 55 16.08 17.92 1.73
CA TYR A 55 15.76 17.35 0.43
C TYR A 55 15.90 18.40 -0.66
N THR A 56 16.97 18.30 -1.46
CA THR A 56 17.27 19.21 -2.57
C THR A 56 17.05 18.53 -3.91
N SER A 57 16.94 19.30 -4.99
CA SER A 57 16.83 18.73 -6.35
C SER A 57 18.02 17.87 -6.77
N GLU A 58 19.15 17.95 -6.02
CA GLU A 58 20.36 17.18 -6.31
C GLU A 58 20.33 15.80 -5.66
N ASN A 59 19.64 15.65 -4.52
CA ASN A 59 19.65 14.42 -3.74
C ASN A 59 18.32 13.64 -3.73
N HIS A 60 17.22 14.23 -4.25
CA HIS A 60 15.95 13.54 -4.28
C HIS A 60 15.07 13.88 -5.47
N ILE A 61 14.18 12.95 -5.78
CA ILE A 61 13.00 13.15 -6.62
C ILE A 61 11.78 12.54 -5.94
N ILE A 62 10.61 12.99 -6.27
CA ILE A 62 9.36 12.30 -5.93
C ILE A 62 8.99 11.43 -7.13
N MET A 63 8.93 10.14 -6.93
CA MET A 63 8.55 9.15 -7.95
C MET A 63 7.07 9.28 -8.31
N LEU A 64 6.73 8.86 -9.50
CA LEU A 64 5.35 8.79 -9.98
C LEU A 64 4.65 10.16 -9.95
N GLN A 65 5.39 11.26 -10.18
CA GLN A 65 4.81 12.58 -10.40
C GLN A 65 4.09 12.63 -11.75
N ASP A 66 3.14 13.54 -11.89
CA ASP A 66 2.32 13.66 -13.10
C ASP A 66 3.13 13.89 -14.39
N ASP A 67 4.33 14.45 -14.27
CA ASP A 67 5.28 14.73 -15.36
C ASP A 67 6.40 13.69 -15.48
N GLU A 68 6.41 12.62 -14.66
CA GLU A 68 7.40 11.55 -14.80
C GLU A 68 7.26 10.86 -16.17
N PRO A 69 8.35 10.70 -16.94
CA PRO A 69 8.30 10.10 -18.27
C PRO A 69 7.85 8.63 -18.25
N GLU A 70 7.10 8.20 -19.26
CA GLU A 70 6.68 6.81 -19.43
C GLU A 70 7.85 5.82 -19.46
N SER A 71 8.97 6.23 -20.06
CA SER A 71 10.21 5.44 -20.08
C SER A 71 10.81 5.17 -18.71
N ILE A 72 10.32 5.86 -17.67
CA ILE A 72 10.74 5.67 -16.29
C ILE A 72 9.68 4.93 -15.49
N PHE A 73 8.46 5.45 -15.41
CA PHE A 73 7.47 4.83 -14.54
C PHE A 73 6.91 3.50 -15.07
N LEU A 74 7.05 3.19 -16.36
CA LEU A 74 6.69 1.90 -16.95
C LEU A 74 7.86 0.92 -17.05
N ASP A 75 9.08 1.34 -16.76
CA ASP A 75 10.25 0.44 -16.74
C ASP A 75 10.32 -0.30 -15.40
N PRO A 76 10.15 -1.64 -15.37
CA PRO A 76 10.25 -2.42 -14.15
C PRO A 76 11.62 -2.33 -13.44
N ALA A 77 12.70 -2.01 -14.17
CA ALA A 77 14.01 -1.80 -13.58
C ALA A 77 14.08 -0.49 -12.79
N GLN A 78 13.28 0.50 -13.18
CA GLN A 78 13.21 1.81 -12.55
C GLN A 78 12.11 1.86 -11.50
N ARG A 79 10.95 1.28 -11.79
CA ARG A 79 9.74 1.37 -10.98
C ARG A 79 9.09 0.01 -10.77
N SER A 80 9.62 -0.74 -9.82
CA SER A 80 8.99 -1.95 -9.29
C SER A 80 9.13 -2.00 -7.77
N PHE A 81 8.22 -2.69 -7.09
CA PHE A 81 8.25 -2.80 -5.64
C PHE A 81 7.69 -4.13 -5.12
N ASP A 82 8.12 -4.47 -3.92
CA ASP A 82 7.58 -5.57 -3.11
C ASP A 82 6.78 -4.95 -1.95
N PRO A 83 5.48 -5.25 -1.80
CA PRO A 83 4.67 -4.70 -0.71
C PRO A 83 5.18 -4.96 0.70
N ARG A 84 5.99 -6.01 0.90
CA ARG A 84 6.66 -6.27 2.19
C ARG A 84 7.76 -5.26 2.49
N ARG A 85 8.34 -4.71 1.44
CA ARG A 85 9.46 -3.76 1.50
C ARG A 85 9.14 -2.53 0.68
N PRO A 86 8.10 -1.76 1.09
CA PRO A 86 7.72 -0.55 0.37
C PRO A 86 8.81 0.52 0.45
N VAL A 87 9.70 0.45 1.43
CA VAL A 87 10.96 1.20 1.45
C VAL A 87 12.08 0.25 1.10
N GLN A 88 12.79 0.57 0.05
CA GLN A 88 13.91 -0.18 -0.48
C GLN A 88 15.18 0.65 -0.31
N VAL A 89 16.24 0.01 0.19
CA VAL A 89 17.55 0.64 0.30
C VAL A 89 18.59 -0.22 -0.41
N SER A 90 19.51 0.41 -1.10
CA SER A 90 20.61 -0.24 -1.81
C SER A 90 21.79 0.72 -1.97
N VAL A 91 22.93 0.17 -2.35
CA VAL A 91 24.05 0.96 -2.87
C VAL A 91 24.06 0.81 -4.38
N THR A 92 24.15 1.94 -5.08
CA THR A 92 24.22 1.96 -6.54
C THR A 92 25.64 1.66 -7.03
N GLU A 93 25.78 1.37 -8.34
CA GLU A 93 27.10 1.23 -8.97
C GLU A 93 27.96 2.48 -8.82
N ASN A 94 27.33 3.66 -8.67
CA ASN A 94 28.02 4.93 -8.41
C ASN A 94 28.40 5.11 -6.93
N ARG A 95 28.21 4.10 -6.09
CA ARG A 95 28.50 4.13 -4.65
C ARG A 95 27.65 5.16 -3.88
N GLU A 96 26.43 5.33 -4.32
CA GLU A 96 25.44 6.16 -3.65
C GLU A 96 24.50 5.28 -2.83
N LEU A 97 24.18 5.70 -1.62
CA LEU A 97 23.02 5.20 -0.91
C LEU A 97 21.77 5.62 -1.68
N GLN A 98 20.97 4.67 -2.11
CA GLN A 98 19.68 4.91 -2.72
C GLN A 98 18.58 4.42 -1.77
N LEU A 99 17.58 5.27 -1.50
CA LEU A 99 16.35 4.92 -0.80
C LEU A 99 15.17 5.20 -1.74
N ARG A 100 14.30 4.21 -1.95
CA ARG A 100 13.04 4.34 -2.68
C ARG A 100 11.88 3.99 -1.75
N ALA A 101 10.96 4.92 -1.55
CA ALA A 101 9.80 4.74 -0.70
C ALA A 101 8.51 4.68 -1.54
N TYR A 102 8.02 3.49 -1.82
CA TYR A 102 6.70 3.26 -2.42
C TYR A 102 5.61 3.33 -1.34
N SER A 103 5.47 4.49 -0.76
CA SER A 103 4.50 4.75 0.30
C SER A 103 3.71 6.01 0.00
N PRO A 104 2.37 5.94 -0.08
CA PRO A 104 1.52 7.11 -0.21
C PRO A 104 1.50 8.01 1.04
N ARG A 105 2.01 7.52 2.15
CA ARG A 105 2.06 8.24 3.43
C ARG A 105 3.50 8.52 3.82
N ARG A 106 3.71 9.60 4.56
CA ARG A 106 4.98 9.87 5.23
C ARG A 106 5.33 8.75 6.19
N ILE A 107 6.61 8.47 6.27
CA ILE A 107 7.20 7.57 7.27
C ILE A 107 8.10 8.42 8.15
N ARG A 108 8.06 8.19 9.46
CA ARG A 108 8.85 8.93 10.44
C ARG A 108 9.91 8.04 11.07
N ASP A 109 11.01 8.66 11.51
CA ASP A 109 12.07 8.01 12.28
C ASP A 109 12.63 6.74 11.62
N LEU A 110 12.93 6.83 10.33
CA LEU A 110 13.51 5.72 9.59
C LEU A 110 15.03 5.78 9.69
N LYS A 111 15.62 4.67 10.13
CA LYS A 111 17.08 4.49 10.23
C LYS A 111 17.55 3.44 9.25
N VAL A 112 18.71 3.67 8.66
CA VAL A 112 19.40 2.73 7.81
C VAL A 112 20.71 2.31 8.52
N TRP A 113 20.76 1.08 8.94
CA TRP A 113 21.93 0.44 9.51
C TRP A 113 22.73 -0.24 8.42
N ALA A 114 24.03 -0.20 8.55
CA ALA A 114 24.97 -0.79 7.60
C ALA A 114 25.94 -1.75 8.29
N SER A 115 26.26 -2.84 7.60
CA SER A 115 27.34 -3.75 7.96
C SER A 115 28.34 -3.81 6.80
N VAL A 116 29.63 -3.72 7.09
CA VAL A 116 30.75 -3.78 6.14
C VAL A 116 31.64 -4.92 6.51
N GLU A 117 32.15 -5.67 5.54
CA GLU A 117 33.12 -6.73 5.77
C GLU A 117 34.38 -6.20 6.51
N GLY A 118 34.86 -6.96 7.49
CA GLY A 118 35.97 -6.56 8.35
C GLY A 118 35.58 -5.72 9.58
N TYR A 119 34.33 -5.32 9.73
CA TYR A 119 33.83 -4.61 10.90
C TYR A 119 32.75 -5.45 11.61
N PRO A 120 32.92 -5.75 12.93
CA PRO A 120 32.00 -6.69 13.60
C PRO A 120 30.63 -6.14 13.95
N ASP A 121 30.51 -4.83 14.05
CA ASP A 121 29.28 -4.15 14.53
C ASP A 121 28.59 -3.41 13.39
N GLU A 122 27.24 -3.51 13.35
CA GLU A 122 26.41 -2.61 12.53
C GLU A 122 26.55 -1.16 13.02
N PHE A 123 26.52 -0.22 12.09
CA PHE A 123 26.56 1.20 12.39
C PHE A 123 25.43 1.96 11.67
N LEU A 124 25.03 3.09 12.26
CA LEU A 124 23.98 3.95 11.72
C LEU A 124 24.54 4.76 10.54
N LEU A 125 24.19 4.37 9.32
CA LEU A 125 24.63 5.03 8.09
C LEU A 125 23.77 6.23 7.75
N ALA A 126 22.44 6.11 7.88
CA ALA A 126 21.52 7.19 7.57
C ALA A 126 20.33 7.23 8.54
N GLN A 127 19.83 8.42 8.79
CA GLN A 127 18.62 8.71 9.55
C GLN A 127 17.76 9.71 8.80
N PHE A 128 16.47 9.40 8.71
CA PHE A 128 15.44 10.23 8.10
C PHE A 128 14.36 10.48 9.12
N ASP A 129 14.27 11.70 9.64
CA ASP A 129 13.22 12.06 10.60
C ASP A 129 11.83 12.04 9.92
N ILE A 130 11.79 12.40 8.63
CA ILE A 130 10.61 12.29 7.78
C ILE A 130 11.02 11.80 6.39
N VAL A 131 10.46 10.68 5.95
CA VAL A 131 10.52 10.21 4.56
C VAL A 131 9.26 10.66 3.84
N PRO A 132 9.33 11.57 2.85
CA PRO A 132 8.19 11.99 2.05
C PRO A 132 7.52 10.82 1.30
N PRO A 133 6.23 10.93 0.94
CA PRO A 133 5.58 9.96 0.08
C PRO A 133 6.29 9.85 -1.27
N PHE A 134 6.40 8.62 -1.77
CA PHE A 134 6.97 8.30 -3.07
C PHE A 134 8.38 8.88 -3.30
N LEU A 135 9.17 8.96 -2.23
CA LEU A 135 10.54 9.48 -2.30
C LEU A 135 11.48 8.51 -3.02
N GLU A 136 12.29 9.02 -3.92
CA GLU A 136 13.58 8.45 -4.29
C GLU A 136 14.68 9.41 -3.85
N PHE A 137 15.54 8.97 -2.94
CA PHE A 137 16.66 9.73 -2.41
C PHE A 137 17.96 9.06 -2.80
N ARG A 138 18.99 9.86 -3.14
CA ARG A 138 20.34 9.38 -3.44
C ARG A 138 21.37 10.32 -2.86
N THR A 139 22.43 9.75 -2.31
CA THR A 139 23.58 10.53 -1.83
C THR A 139 24.83 9.65 -1.83
N PRO A 140 26.03 10.20 -2.11
CA PRO A 140 27.27 9.42 -1.97
C PRO A 140 27.41 8.83 -0.57
N VAL A 141 27.85 7.56 -0.50
CA VAL A 141 28.19 6.94 0.78
C VAL A 141 29.42 7.66 1.36
N PRO A 142 29.36 8.25 2.57
CA PRO A 142 30.38 9.20 3.04
C PRO A 142 31.78 8.63 3.16
N PHE A 143 31.93 7.36 3.57
CA PHE A 143 33.24 6.72 3.72
C PHE A 143 33.86 6.28 2.38
N VAL A 144 33.21 6.48 1.25
CA VAL A 144 33.85 6.32 -0.08
C VAL A 144 34.95 7.37 -0.30
N SER A 145 34.77 8.56 0.23
CA SER A 145 35.68 9.70 0.00
C SER A 145 36.68 9.96 1.11
N ALA A 146 36.38 9.60 2.36
CA ALA A 146 37.25 9.83 3.53
C ALA A 146 36.88 8.86 4.66
N ASP A 147 37.80 8.70 5.62
CA ASP A 147 37.50 8.02 6.87
C ASP A 147 36.34 8.70 7.60
N LYS A 148 35.45 7.93 8.17
CA LYS A 148 34.23 8.44 8.81
C LYS A 148 33.92 7.74 10.11
N GLU A 149 33.48 8.51 11.10
CA GLU A 149 33.01 7.99 12.38
C GLU A 149 31.50 7.77 12.34
N TYR A 150 31.07 6.68 12.93
CA TYR A 150 29.64 6.30 13.05
C TYR A 150 29.33 5.76 14.43
N THR A 151 28.05 5.80 14.80
CA THR A 151 27.56 5.14 16.00
C THR A 151 27.11 3.72 15.68
N THR A 152 27.57 2.74 16.45
CA THR A 152 27.12 1.35 16.36
C THR A 152 25.77 1.16 17.04
N ALA A 153 25.10 0.02 16.79
CA ALA A 153 23.85 -0.34 17.46
C ALA A 153 24.01 -0.45 19.01
N ALA A 154 25.22 -0.68 19.49
CA ALA A 154 25.57 -0.67 20.93
C ALA A 154 25.87 0.73 21.48
N GLY A 155 25.72 1.79 20.69
CA GLY A 155 26.01 3.17 21.09
C GLY A 155 27.48 3.54 21.18
N LYS A 156 28.38 2.71 20.59
CA LYS A 156 29.82 3.00 20.55
C LYS A 156 30.17 3.72 19.26
N THR A 157 31.21 4.56 19.30
CA THR A 157 31.79 5.14 18.10
C THR A 157 32.71 4.15 17.41
N ILE A 158 32.60 4.04 16.09
CA ILE A 158 33.47 3.23 15.23
C ILE A 158 33.98 4.08 14.08
N LEU A 159 35.26 3.92 13.74
CA LEU A 159 35.91 4.53 12.59
C LEU A 159 35.82 3.57 11.41
N ILE A 160 35.12 3.96 10.35
CA ILE A 160 35.12 3.24 9.06
C ILE A 160 36.11 3.92 8.15
N LEU A 161 37.12 3.12 7.69
CA LEU A 161 38.16 3.63 6.81
C LEU A 161 37.61 3.89 5.41
N LYS A 162 38.25 4.84 4.73
CA LYS A 162 37.95 5.17 3.34
C LYS A 162 37.97 3.93 2.45
N ASN A 163 36.89 3.71 1.72
CA ASN A 163 36.77 2.65 0.73
C ASN A 163 36.32 3.20 -0.64
N PRO A 164 37.24 3.66 -1.51
CA PRO A 164 36.88 4.20 -2.83
C PRO A 164 36.44 3.12 -3.83
N HIS A 165 36.52 1.84 -3.46
CA HIS A 165 36.17 0.69 -4.29
C HIS A 165 34.95 -0.06 -3.77
N LEU A 166 34.14 0.58 -2.90
CA LEU A 166 32.95 -0.02 -2.34
C LEU A 166 32.03 -0.56 -3.45
N GLY A 167 31.79 -1.87 -3.43
CA GLY A 167 30.79 -2.53 -4.28
C GLY A 167 29.40 -2.50 -3.66
N SER A 168 28.38 -2.77 -4.45
CA SER A 168 27.00 -2.85 -3.94
C SER A 168 26.79 -4.03 -2.97
N GLU A 169 27.57 -5.08 -3.13
CA GLU A 169 27.56 -6.28 -2.29
C GLU A 169 28.40 -6.16 -1.02
N ASP A 170 29.31 -5.18 -0.94
CA ASP A 170 30.20 -5.00 0.21
C ASP A 170 29.47 -4.39 1.43
N LEU A 171 28.27 -3.88 1.22
CA LEU A 171 27.47 -3.19 2.22
C LEU A 171 26.11 -3.85 2.40
N ALA A 172 25.93 -4.57 3.50
CA ALA A 172 24.60 -5.06 3.87
C ALA A 172 23.83 -3.93 4.58
N LEU A 173 22.62 -3.65 4.10
CA LEU A 173 21.76 -2.59 4.62
C LEU A 173 20.52 -3.16 5.29
N ARG A 174 20.16 -2.59 6.44
CA ARG A 174 18.94 -2.93 7.20
C ARG A 174 18.17 -1.66 7.56
N ILE A 175 16.86 -1.71 7.39
CA ILE A 175 15.97 -0.64 7.83
C ILE A 175 15.45 -0.94 9.23
N GLU A 176 15.43 0.10 10.08
CA GLU A 176 14.74 0.12 11.37
C GLU A 176 13.81 1.33 11.40
N CYS A 177 12.57 1.12 11.82
CA CYS A 177 11.59 2.19 11.88
C CYS A 177 10.51 1.86 12.91
N GLU A 178 10.26 2.79 13.82
CA GLU A 178 9.27 2.65 14.89
C GLU A 178 7.89 3.25 14.51
N ASP A 179 7.78 3.91 13.36
CA ASP A 179 6.51 4.46 12.88
C ASP A 179 5.41 3.38 12.85
N PRO A 180 4.28 3.56 13.55
CA PRO A 180 3.18 2.59 13.58
C PRO A 180 2.61 2.28 12.19
N TYR A 181 2.67 3.24 11.28
CA TYR A 181 2.28 3.02 9.90
C TYR A 181 3.25 2.07 9.17
N TYR A 182 4.56 2.31 9.31
CA TYR A 182 5.58 1.46 8.72
C TYR A 182 5.52 0.03 9.28
N LYS A 183 5.24 -0.13 10.57
CA LYS A 183 5.10 -1.44 11.23
C LYS A 183 3.99 -2.30 10.63
N LYS A 184 2.97 -1.72 10.00
CA LYS A 184 1.96 -2.50 9.26
C LYS A 184 2.57 -3.33 8.13
N PHE A 185 3.62 -2.82 7.48
CA PHE A 185 4.30 -3.53 6.39
C PHE A 185 5.12 -4.72 6.88
N ALA A 186 5.63 -4.67 8.10
CA ALA A 186 6.32 -5.82 8.71
C ALA A 186 5.40 -7.04 8.90
N ALA A 187 4.08 -6.84 8.94
CA ALA A 187 3.09 -7.92 9.01
C ALA A 187 2.78 -8.54 7.65
N ILE A 188 3.17 -7.90 6.54
CA ILE A 188 2.89 -8.38 5.18
C ILE A 188 3.76 -9.60 4.87
N LYS A 189 3.11 -10.66 4.35
CA LYS A 189 3.74 -11.96 4.07
C LYS A 189 3.79 -12.29 2.57
N THR A 190 3.29 -11.39 1.71
CA THR A 190 3.26 -11.64 0.27
C THR A 190 4.67 -11.68 -0.32
N THR A 191 4.85 -12.39 -1.44
CA THR A 191 6.13 -12.45 -2.16
C THR A 191 6.00 -11.88 -3.57
N TRP A 192 5.21 -10.80 -3.71
CA TRP A 192 4.93 -10.21 -5.01
C TRP A 192 6.04 -9.26 -5.45
N SER A 193 6.29 -9.22 -6.75
CA SER A 193 6.99 -8.12 -7.40
C SER A 193 6.01 -7.43 -8.35
N ILE A 194 5.83 -6.13 -8.19
CA ILE A 194 4.79 -5.34 -8.82
C ILE A 194 5.43 -4.25 -9.66
N SER A 195 4.95 -4.12 -10.90
CA SER A 195 5.35 -3.07 -11.84
C SER A 195 4.11 -2.45 -12.51
N PHE A 196 4.33 -1.57 -13.48
CA PHE A 196 3.28 -0.89 -14.24
C PHE A 196 3.52 -1.10 -15.73
N SER A 197 2.46 -1.16 -16.53
CA SER A 197 2.60 -1.39 -17.97
C SER A 197 1.46 -0.79 -18.78
N ASN A 198 1.78 -0.32 -19.97
CA ASN A 198 0.79 -0.12 -21.01
C ASN A 198 0.68 -1.42 -21.81
N PHE A 199 -0.45 -2.11 -21.66
CA PHE A 199 -0.70 -3.33 -22.39
C PHE A 199 -1.22 -2.98 -23.79
N GLU A 200 -0.34 -3.00 -24.78
CA GLU A 200 -0.70 -2.86 -26.18
C GLU A 200 -1.07 -4.23 -26.76
N TYR A 201 -2.32 -4.60 -26.60
CA TYR A 201 -2.84 -5.79 -27.28
C TYR A 201 -3.60 -5.38 -28.54
N PRO A 202 -3.12 -5.69 -29.73
CA PRO A 202 -3.80 -5.34 -30.98
C PRO A 202 -5.25 -5.83 -31.07
N ASN A 203 -5.57 -6.89 -30.36
CA ASN A 203 -6.89 -7.51 -30.30
C ASN A 203 -7.73 -7.16 -29.07
N HIS A 204 -7.24 -6.29 -28.20
CA HIS A 204 -7.93 -5.85 -26.99
C HIS A 204 -8.04 -4.33 -26.95
N PRO A 205 -9.08 -3.76 -27.58
CA PRO A 205 -9.22 -2.31 -27.70
C PRO A 205 -9.58 -1.62 -26.38
N TYR A 206 -9.60 -2.34 -25.28
CA TYR A 206 -10.07 -1.85 -23.98
C TYR A 206 -8.95 -1.28 -23.09
N TRP A 207 -7.69 -1.54 -23.41
CA TRP A 207 -6.56 -1.05 -22.65
C TRP A 207 -6.32 0.45 -22.89
N LEU A 208 -6.00 1.14 -21.83
CA LEU A 208 -5.55 2.53 -21.84
C LEU A 208 -4.10 2.63 -21.39
N ALA A 209 -3.44 3.71 -21.80
CA ALA A 209 -2.14 4.05 -21.25
C ALA A 209 -2.28 4.41 -19.78
N MET A 210 -1.50 3.77 -18.92
CA MET A 210 -1.35 4.21 -17.54
C MET A 210 -0.67 5.57 -17.46
N ASN A 211 -0.98 6.31 -16.44
CA ASN A 211 -0.30 7.53 -16.06
C ASN A 211 0.21 7.42 -14.61
N PRO A 212 1.06 8.35 -14.14
CA PRO A 212 1.58 8.29 -12.78
C PRO A 212 0.51 8.28 -11.68
N ALA A 213 -0.64 8.91 -11.90
CA ALA A 213 -1.74 8.85 -10.92
C ALA A 213 -2.32 7.44 -10.78
N HIS A 214 -2.49 6.70 -11.89
CA HIS A 214 -2.84 5.28 -11.84
C HIS A 214 -1.79 4.47 -11.07
N CYS A 215 -0.51 4.74 -11.30
CA CYS A 215 0.58 4.03 -10.61
C CYS A 215 0.56 4.28 -9.10
N ARG A 216 0.32 5.51 -8.65
CA ARG A 216 0.20 5.83 -7.21
C ARG A 216 -0.97 5.08 -6.56
N GLU A 217 -2.13 5.06 -7.21
CA GLU A 217 -3.29 4.33 -6.70
C GLU A 217 -3.06 2.82 -6.74
N ALA A 218 -2.41 2.30 -7.76
CA ALA A 218 -2.01 0.89 -7.85
C ALA A 218 -1.08 0.49 -6.70
N VAL A 219 -0.14 1.36 -6.30
CA VAL A 219 0.67 1.16 -5.08
C VAL A 219 -0.21 1.05 -3.86
N ALA A 220 -1.16 1.98 -3.66
CA ALA A 220 -2.06 1.97 -2.51
C ALA A 220 -2.91 0.68 -2.46
N MET A 221 -3.51 0.28 -3.58
CA MET A 221 -4.29 -0.95 -3.68
C MET A 221 -3.43 -2.18 -3.40
N SER A 222 -2.20 -2.22 -3.93
CA SER A 222 -1.28 -3.33 -3.71
C SER A 222 -0.89 -3.49 -2.24
N LEU A 223 -0.56 -2.38 -1.56
CA LEU A 223 -0.24 -2.38 -0.13
C LEU A 223 -1.44 -2.84 0.71
N ASN A 224 -2.63 -2.34 0.40
CA ASN A 224 -3.86 -2.71 1.09
C ASN A 224 -4.21 -4.19 0.91
N MET A 225 -4.12 -4.69 -0.33
CA MET A 225 -4.42 -6.09 -0.66
C MET A 225 -3.41 -7.04 -0.01
N ALA A 226 -2.11 -6.72 -0.09
CA ALA A 226 -1.06 -7.49 0.54
C ALA A 226 -1.21 -7.54 2.08
N TYR A 227 -1.58 -6.41 2.69
CA TYR A 227 -1.89 -6.34 4.11
C TYR A 227 -3.08 -7.21 4.46
N LEU A 228 -4.21 -7.09 3.72
CA LEU A 228 -5.41 -7.89 3.93
C LEU A 228 -5.08 -9.39 3.95
N PHE A 229 -4.40 -9.90 2.92
CA PHE A 229 -4.07 -11.32 2.81
C PHE A 229 -3.13 -11.82 3.92
N SER A 230 -2.45 -10.89 4.59
CA SER A 230 -1.54 -11.19 5.70
C SER A 230 -2.22 -11.15 7.06
N THR A 231 -3.46 -10.66 7.16
CA THR A 231 -4.20 -10.55 8.43
C THR A 231 -4.65 -11.91 8.97
N GLN A 232 -4.79 -11.99 10.28
CA GLN A 232 -5.38 -13.16 10.93
C GLN A 232 -6.85 -13.35 10.53
N GLU A 233 -7.59 -12.24 10.36
CA GLU A 233 -8.99 -12.28 9.94
C GLU A 233 -9.18 -12.95 8.57
N TYR A 234 -8.31 -12.66 7.60
CA TYR A 234 -8.36 -13.33 6.31
C TYR A 234 -8.13 -14.83 6.43
N GLN A 235 -7.11 -15.24 7.21
CA GLN A 235 -6.81 -16.64 7.44
C GLN A 235 -7.96 -17.38 8.14
N ASP A 236 -8.56 -16.76 9.15
CA ASP A 236 -9.68 -17.34 9.87
C ASP A 236 -10.95 -17.41 9.00
N SER A 237 -11.18 -16.39 8.18
CA SER A 237 -12.26 -16.39 7.20
C SER A 237 -12.11 -17.49 6.15
N LEU A 238 -10.90 -17.78 5.70
CA LEU A 238 -10.62 -18.91 4.81
C LEU A 238 -10.96 -20.22 5.51
N ARG A 239 -10.51 -20.45 6.75
CA ARG A 239 -10.77 -21.70 7.52
C ARG A 239 -12.25 -21.93 7.78
N VAL A 240 -12.99 -20.87 8.15
CA VAL A 240 -14.44 -20.96 8.36
C VAL A 240 -15.18 -21.33 7.08
N ASN A 241 -14.67 -20.94 5.92
CA ASN A 241 -15.27 -21.16 4.61
C ASN A 241 -14.58 -22.29 3.81
N ASP A 242 -13.68 -23.05 4.41
CA ASP A 242 -12.82 -24.05 3.76
C ASP A 242 -13.57 -25.01 2.82
N HIS A 243 -14.76 -25.45 3.23
CA HIS A 243 -15.59 -26.36 2.44
C HIS A 243 -16.43 -25.69 1.34
N ARG A 244 -16.39 -24.37 1.19
CA ARG A 244 -17.28 -23.60 0.29
C ARG A 244 -16.62 -23.25 -1.04
N PHE A 245 -15.30 -23.20 -1.08
CA PHE A 245 -14.59 -22.79 -2.27
C PHE A 245 -14.27 -23.99 -3.17
N VAL A 246 -14.51 -23.83 -4.47
CA VAL A 246 -14.20 -24.85 -5.47
C VAL A 246 -13.41 -24.23 -6.62
N ASP A 247 -12.55 -25.04 -7.23
CA ASP A 247 -11.75 -24.65 -8.41
C ASP A 247 -12.56 -24.72 -9.72
N ASN A 248 -11.89 -24.52 -10.85
CA ASN A 248 -12.50 -24.58 -12.19
C ASN A 248 -13.08 -25.97 -12.53
N ALA A 249 -12.61 -27.02 -11.89
CA ALA A 249 -13.06 -28.40 -12.09
C ALA A 249 -14.07 -28.86 -10.99
N LEU A 250 -14.52 -27.91 -10.13
CA LEU A 250 -15.43 -28.16 -9.00
C LEU A 250 -14.81 -28.97 -7.84
N ASN A 251 -13.48 -29.12 -7.81
CA ASN A 251 -12.83 -29.70 -6.65
C ASN A 251 -12.81 -28.69 -5.51
N THR A 252 -13.02 -29.17 -4.28
CA THR A 252 -12.93 -28.33 -3.09
C THR A 252 -11.49 -27.80 -2.91
N LEU A 253 -11.38 -26.50 -2.67
CA LEU A 253 -10.12 -25.82 -2.37
C LEU A 253 -9.95 -25.70 -0.86
N SER A 254 -8.78 -26.07 -0.36
CA SER A 254 -8.48 -25.86 1.06
C SER A 254 -8.14 -24.40 1.36
N ALA A 255 -8.32 -24.00 2.61
CA ALA A 255 -7.94 -22.68 3.10
C ALA A 255 -6.44 -22.41 2.88
N GLU A 256 -5.59 -23.43 3.09
CA GLU A 256 -4.14 -23.34 2.88
C GLU A 256 -3.78 -23.11 1.42
N THR A 257 -4.49 -23.75 0.48
CA THR A 257 -4.30 -23.55 -0.95
C THR A 257 -4.57 -22.09 -1.34
N LEU A 258 -5.74 -21.56 -0.96
CA LEU A 258 -6.10 -20.17 -1.25
C LEU A 258 -5.19 -19.16 -0.55
N LEU A 259 -4.80 -19.44 0.70
CA LEU A 259 -3.83 -18.62 1.42
C LEU A 259 -2.49 -18.58 0.68
N SER A 260 -1.95 -19.74 0.32
CA SER A 260 -0.69 -19.83 -0.42
C SER A 260 -0.76 -19.10 -1.75
N GLN A 261 -1.80 -19.31 -2.54
CA GLN A 261 -1.97 -18.63 -3.83
C GLN A 261 -2.07 -17.11 -3.69
N SER A 262 -2.78 -16.61 -2.66
CA SER A 262 -2.87 -15.16 -2.44
C SER A 262 -1.54 -14.56 -1.98
N LEU A 263 -0.74 -15.27 -1.18
CA LEU A 263 0.52 -14.75 -0.67
C LEU A 263 1.69 -14.88 -1.64
N THR A 264 1.68 -15.93 -2.49
CA THR A 264 2.85 -16.29 -3.33
C THR A 264 2.61 -16.11 -4.82
N ARG A 265 1.66 -15.26 -5.20
CA ARG A 265 1.41 -14.96 -6.60
C ARG A 265 2.70 -14.52 -7.31
N PRO A 266 2.96 -14.99 -8.54
CA PRO A 266 4.06 -14.49 -9.36
C PRO A 266 3.99 -12.98 -9.58
N SER A 267 5.10 -12.39 -10.02
CA SER A 267 5.17 -10.99 -10.43
C SER A 267 4.06 -10.62 -11.40
N PHE A 268 3.49 -9.45 -11.23
CA PHE A 268 2.47 -8.93 -12.13
C PHE A 268 2.65 -7.42 -12.37
N ALA A 269 2.14 -6.98 -13.51
CA ALA A 269 2.09 -5.56 -13.84
C ALA A 269 0.65 -5.05 -13.79
N TRP A 270 0.47 -3.87 -13.24
CA TRP A 270 -0.78 -3.12 -13.32
C TRP A 270 -0.98 -2.55 -14.72
N GLY A 271 -2.25 -2.49 -15.15
CA GLY A 271 -2.69 -1.79 -16.33
C GLY A 271 -4.04 -1.12 -16.09
N THR A 272 -4.47 -0.27 -17.00
CA THR A 272 -5.78 0.39 -16.93
C THR A 272 -6.62 0.19 -18.17
N LEU A 273 -7.93 0.29 -18.01
CA LEU A 273 -8.96 -0.02 -19.01
C LEU A 273 -10.00 1.10 -19.06
N HIS A 274 -10.71 1.23 -20.19
CA HIS A 274 -11.76 2.25 -20.30
C HIS A 274 -13.19 1.71 -20.38
N VAL A 275 -13.42 0.45 -20.74
CA VAL A 275 -14.78 -0.08 -20.96
C VAL A 275 -15.13 -1.36 -20.23
N GLN A 276 -14.19 -2.00 -19.55
CA GLN A 276 -14.42 -3.20 -18.75
C GLN A 276 -14.03 -2.97 -17.30
N GLY A 277 -14.73 -3.60 -16.36
CA GLY A 277 -14.42 -3.51 -14.94
C GLY A 277 -13.01 -3.97 -14.61
N GLY A 278 -12.54 -5.04 -15.28
CA GLY A 278 -11.18 -5.53 -15.14
C GLY A 278 -10.79 -6.51 -16.22
N LEU A 279 -9.50 -6.74 -16.36
CA LEU A 279 -8.86 -7.81 -17.14
C LEU A 279 -7.66 -8.32 -16.33
N GLY A 280 -7.79 -9.51 -15.77
CA GLY A 280 -6.75 -10.18 -15.00
C GLY A 280 -6.33 -11.49 -15.66
N GLY A 281 -5.15 -11.97 -15.30
CA GLY A 281 -4.65 -13.28 -15.72
C GLY A 281 -3.16 -13.26 -16.01
N GLY A 282 -2.49 -14.38 -15.80
CA GLY A 282 -1.05 -14.47 -15.97
C GLY A 282 -0.33 -13.38 -15.17
N GLY A 283 0.46 -12.59 -15.85
CA GLY A 283 1.24 -11.48 -15.28
C GLY A 283 0.55 -10.12 -15.30
N THR A 284 -0.76 -10.02 -15.57
CA THR A 284 -1.47 -8.74 -15.65
C THR A 284 -2.51 -8.58 -14.57
N LEU A 285 -2.75 -7.34 -14.14
CA LEU A 285 -3.87 -6.92 -13.32
C LEU A 285 -4.36 -5.56 -13.82
N GLY A 286 -5.35 -5.61 -14.72
CA GLY A 286 -5.95 -4.42 -15.32
C GLY A 286 -7.26 -4.07 -14.65
N LEU A 287 -7.45 -2.81 -14.33
CA LEU A 287 -8.71 -2.30 -13.80
C LEU A 287 -9.20 -1.11 -14.62
N GLN A 288 -10.52 -0.94 -14.63
CA GLN A 288 -11.12 0.26 -15.18
C GLN A 288 -10.68 1.48 -14.40
N ASP A 289 -10.53 2.60 -15.09
CA ASP A 289 -10.08 3.88 -14.54
C ASP A 289 -10.82 4.28 -13.25
N VAL A 290 -12.14 4.12 -13.23
CA VAL A 290 -12.98 4.42 -12.05
C VAL A 290 -12.61 3.58 -10.81
N CYS A 291 -12.08 2.37 -10.97
CA CYS A 291 -11.70 1.51 -9.85
C CYS A 291 -10.49 2.07 -9.10
N PHE A 292 -9.59 2.79 -9.78
CA PHE A 292 -8.46 3.47 -9.15
C PHE A 292 -8.92 4.63 -8.25
N LEU A 293 -10.02 5.30 -8.59
CA LEU A 293 -10.61 6.34 -7.75
C LEU A 293 -11.46 5.77 -6.63
N GLY A 294 -12.15 4.69 -6.89
CA GLY A 294 -13.23 4.15 -6.09
C GLY A 294 -12.85 3.01 -5.13
N HIS A 295 -11.59 2.78 -4.81
CA HIS A 295 -11.24 1.67 -3.90
C HIS A 295 -11.26 2.04 -2.40
N TYR A 296 -11.58 3.29 -2.06
CA TYR A 296 -11.70 3.75 -0.67
C TYR A 296 -13.13 3.61 -0.15
N ALA A 297 -13.31 3.26 1.12
CA ALA A 297 -14.62 3.02 1.69
C ALA A 297 -15.52 4.27 1.77
N ASP A 298 -14.90 5.45 1.91
CA ASP A 298 -15.59 6.74 1.95
C ASP A 298 -16.21 7.12 0.59
N ASP A 299 -15.73 6.54 -0.50
CA ASP A 299 -16.24 6.76 -1.85
C ASP A 299 -17.34 5.75 -2.26
N LYS A 300 -17.82 4.90 -1.34
CA LYS A 300 -18.76 3.79 -1.61
C LYS A 300 -18.27 2.86 -2.71
N SER A 301 -16.99 2.65 -2.77
CA SER A 301 -16.32 2.03 -3.89
C SER A 301 -16.55 0.54 -3.97
N ASP A 302 -16.61 0.07 -5.18
CA ASP A 302 -16.63 -1.33 -5.51
C ASP A 302 -15.19 -1.82 -5.75
N ASN A 303 -14.59 -2.42 -4.72
CA ASN A 303 -13.30 -3.10 -4.85
C ASN A 303 -13.45 -4.57 -5.28
N MET A 304 -14.63 -4.97 -5.71
CA MET A 304 -14.92 -6.35 -6.13
C MET A 304 -14.17 -6.71 -7.41
N ALA A 305 -14.03 -5.78 -8.35
CA ALA A 305 -13.23 -5.97 -9.55
C ALA A 305 -11.77 -6.30 -9.22
N LEU A 306 -11.19 -5.64 -8.21
CA LEU A 306 -9.82 -5.90 -7.75
C LEU A 306 -9.60 -7.37 -7.39
N PHE A 307 -10.45 -7.94 -6.55
CA PHE A 307 -10.31 -9.34 -6.13
C PHE A 307 -10.73 -10.34 -7.22
N HIS A 308 -11.63 -9.95 -8.11
CA HIS A 308 -11.99 -10.74 -9.28
C HIS A 308 -10.79 -10.92 -10.20
N GLU A 309 -10.14 -9.83 -10.61
CA GLU A 309 -9.00 -9.85 -11.49
C GLU A 309 -7.77 -10.48 -10.85
N PHE A 310 -7.60 -10.29 -9.56
CA PHE A 310 -6.55 -10.98 -8.81
C PHE A 310 -6.79 -12.50 -8.82
N GLY A 311 -8.04 -12.95 -8.71
CA GLY A 311 -8.43 -14.36 -8.81
C GLY A 311 -8.09 -14.97 -10.18
N HIS A 312 -8.28 -14.22 -11.28
CA HIS A 312 -7.79 -14.66 -12.60
C HIS A 312 -6.27 -14.86 -12.60
N GLY A 313 -5.53 -13.99 -11.96
CA GLY A 313 -4.09 -14.13 -11.79
C GLY A 313 -3.66 -15.34 -10.95
N MET A 314 -4.56 -15.89 -10.12
CA MET A 314 -4.37 -17.15 -9.41
C MET A 314 -4.75 -18.37 -10.26
N GLY A 315 -5.23 -18.18 -11.51
CA GLY A 315 -5.57 -19.27 -12.44
C GLY A 315 -7.06 -19.62 -12.50
N TYR A 316 -7.95 -18.82 -11.91
CA TYR A 316 -9.39 -19.10 -11.94
C TYR A 316 -10.04 -18.42 -13.15
N ALA A 317 -10.73 -19.20 -13.98
CA ALA A 317 -11.46 -18.74 -15.15
C ALA A 317 -12.94 -18.46 -14.81
N HIS A 318 -13.63 -17.70 -15.66
CA HIS A 318 -15.09 -17.61 -15.56
C HIS A 318 -15.71 -19.00 -15.71
N GLY A 319 -16.74 -19.28 -14.93
CA GLY A 319 -17.44 -20.58 -14.97
C GLY A 319 -17.91 -21.05 -13.59
N ASN A 320 -17.70 -22.34 -13.33
CA ASN A 320 -18.31 -22.99 -12.18
C ASN A 320 -17.55 -22.80 -10.85
N ASN A 321 -16.35 -22.21 -10.82
CA ASN A 321 -15.62 -22.00 -9.57
C ASN A 321 -16.30 -20.96 -8.68
N THR A 322 -16.01 -21.01 -7.38
CA THR A 322 -16.49 -20.05 -6.39
C THR A 322 -15.39 -19.09 -5.90
N VAL A 323 -14.27 -19.01 -6.62
CA VAL A 323 -13.23 -18.02 -6.31
C VAL A 323 -13.63 -16.67 -6.87
N ILE A 324 -13.87 -16.58 -8.17
CA ILE A 324 -14.23 -15.34 -8.86
C ILE A 324 -15.73 -15.28 -9.25
N SER A 325 -16.43 -16.39 -9.25
CA SER A 325 -17.83 -16.50 -9.68
C SER A 325 -18.75 -16.86 -8.51
N GLU A 326 -20.00 -16.40 -8.58
CA GLU A 326 -21.07 -16.72 -7.62
C GLU A 326 -21.89 -17.90 -8.13
N SER A 327 -21.23 -18.97 -8.51
CA SER A 327 -21.90 -20.15 -9.07
C SER A 327 -22.94 -20.71 -8.10
N GLY A 328 -24.19 -20.78 -8.53
CA GLY A 328 -25.29 -21.31 -7.74
C GLY A 328 -25.69 -20.44 -6.55
N GLY A 329 -25.43 -19.13 -6.57
CA GLY A 329 -25.75 -18.21 -5.47
C GLY A 329 -24.87 -18.40 -4.25
N LYS A 330 -23.74 -19.07 -4.38
CA LYS A 330 -22.79 -19.29 -3.28
C LYS A 330 -21.91 -18.07 -3.07
N TYR A 331 -21.62 -17.80 -1.81
CA TYR A 331 -20.66 -16.78 -1.40
C TYR A 331 -19.27 -17.11 -1.96
N SER A 332 -18.67 -16.18 -2.72
CA SER A 332 -17.39 -16.38 -3.38
C SER A 332 -16.21 -15.88 -2.54
N TRP A 333 -15.01 -16.37 -2.84
CA TRP A 333 -13.77 -15.88 -2.24
C TRP A 333 -13.60 -14.37 -2.47
N ARG A 334 -13.89 -13.87 -3.68
CA ARG A 334 -13.81 -12.43 -3.97
C ARG A 334 -14.73 -11.59 -3.09
N GLN A 335 -15.97 -12.07 -2.79
CA GLN A 335 -16.89 -11.39 -1.88
C GLN A 335 -16.38 -11.36 -0.46
N MET A 336 -15.79 -12.47 0.00
CA MET A 336 -15.14 -12.54 1.30
C MET A 336 -14.03 -11.50 1.41
N CYS A 337 -13.12 -11.44 0.40
CA CYS A 337 -12.04 -10.45 0.37
C CYS A 337 -12.58 -9.02 0.35
N GLN A 338 -13.61 -8.74 -0.45
CA GLN A 338 -14.27 -7.43 -0.50
C GLN A 338 -14.82 -7.02 0.86
N SER A 339 -15.51 -7.93 1.54
CA SER A 339 -16.08 -7.65 2.86
C SER A 339 -15.01 -7.32 3.90
N ILE A 340 -13.91 -8.08 3.91
CA ILE A 340 -12.78 -7.83 4.81
C ILE A 340 -12.11 -6.50 4.46
N TYR A 341 -11.88 -6.21 3.18
CA TYR A 341 -11.28 -4.96 2.72
C TYR A 341 -12.11 -3.76 3.18
N LEU A 342 -13.43 -3.81 2.96
CA LEU A 342 -14.34 -2.74 3.36
C LEU A 342 -14.30 -2.51 4.87
N ARG A 343 -14.36 -3.58 5.67
CA ARG A 343 -14.28 -3.48 7.13
C ARG A 343 -12.95 -2.84 7.56
N LEU A 344 -11.82 -3.35 7.06
CA LEU A 344 -10.49 -2.82 7.38
C LEU A 344 -10.31 -1.34 6.94
N SER A 345 -10.97 -0.96 5.84
CA SER A 345 -10.98 0.43 5.38
C SER A 345 -11.79 1.32 6.33
N LEU A 346 -13.01 0.92 6.69
CA LEU A 346 -13.89 1.67 7.60
C LEU A 346 -13.28 1.81 9.01
N THR A 347 -12.59 0.80 9.50
CA THR A 347 -11.90 0.83 10.80
C THR A 347 -10.52 1.48 10.75
N LYS A 348 -10.10 1.97 9.57
CA LYS A 348 -8.79 2.61 9.32
C LYS A 348 -7.58 1.67 9.62
N GLU A 349 -7.82 0.38 9.52
CA GLU A 349 -6.76 -0.62 9.71
C GLU A 349 -5.90 -0.81 8.45
N LEU A 350 -6.47 -0.60 7.24
CA LEU A 350 -5.68 -0.65 6.00
C LEU A 350 -4.53 0.35 6.03
N PRO A 351 -3.38 0.03 5.44
CA PRO A 351 -2.27 0.98 5.29
C PRO A 351 -2.70 2.29 4.62
N VAL A 352 -3.52 2.21 3.57
CA VAL A 352 -3.99 3.38 2.82
C VAL A 352 -5.53 3.34 2.78
N TYR A 353 -6.17 3.82 3.85
CA TYR A 353 -7.62 3.76 4.01
C TYR A 353 -8.36 5.00 3.50
N SER A 354 -7.67 6.03 3.06
CA SER A 354 -8.28 7.29 2.62
C SER A 354 -7.48 7.92 1.49
N ARG A 355 -8.19 8.44 0.50
CA ARG A 355 -7.64 9.21 -0.62
C ARG A 355 -6.84 10.42 -0.17
N ARG A 356 -7.14 11.01 1.00
CA ARG A 356 -6.42 12.16 1.53
C ARG A 356 -4.90 11.94 1.65
N PHE A 357 -4.44 10.70 1.73
CA PHE A 357 -3.00 10.39 1.74
C PHE A 357 -2.34 10.58 0.38
N MET A 358 -3.13 10.61 -0.71
CA MET A 358 -2.65 10.91 -2.06
C MET A 358 -2.55 12.41 -2.33
N HIS A 359 -3.13 13.26 -1.47
CA HIS A 359 -3.22 14.70 -1.61
C HIS A 359 -2.40 15.39 -0.50
N SER A 360 -1.11 15.14 -0.40
CA SER A 360 -0.28 15.82 0.59
C SER A 360 -0.05 17.28 0.20
N ARG A 361 -0.46 18.21 1.05
CA ARG A 361 -0.31 19.66 0.83
C ARG A 361 1.14 20.15 0.80
N ARG A 362 2.13 19.28 1.05
CA ARG A 362 3.55 19.66 1.20
C ARG A 362 4.46 18.99 0.20
N ASN A 363 3.92 18.46 -0.86
CA ASN A 363 4.69 17.87 -1.94
C ASN A 363 4.01 18.14 -3.28
N HIS A 364 4.62 17.70 -4.36
CA HIS A 364 4.15 17.88 -5.73
C HIS A 364 2.75 17.29 -6.04
N TYR A 365 2.12 16.62 -5.06
CA TYR A 365 0.75 16.10 -5.17
C TYR A 365 -0.32 17.13 -4.77
N ASP A 366 0.03 18.34 -4.37
CA ASP A 366 -0.92 19.39 -3.98
C ASP A 366 -1.91 19.73 -5.10
N GLN A 367 -1.49 19.54 -6.35
CA GLN A 367 -2.31 19.76 -7.53
C GLN A 367 -3.05 18.51 -7.99
N TRP A 368 -2.81 17.37 -7.35
CA TRP A 368 -3.48 16.15 -7.73
C TRP A 368 -4.94 16.20 -7.28
N SER A 369 -5.86 16.12 -8.23
CA SER A 369 -7.31 16.14 -8.01
C SER A 369 -7.93 14.83 -8.51
N ASP A 370 -9.17 14.60 -8.14
CA ASP A 370 -9.94 13.46 -8.62
C ASP A 370 -10.04 13.38 -10.15
N ASN A 371 -9.87 14.52 -10.82
CA ASN A 371 -9.90 14.62 -12.27
C ASN A 371 -8.56 14.25 -12.93
N ARG A 372 -7.54 13.93 -12.17
CA ARG A 372 -6.19 13.64 -12.70
C ARG A 372 -6.10 12.31 -13.43
N LEU A 373 -6.94 11.36 -13.07
CA LEU A 373 -7.04 10.11 -13.80
C LEU A 373 -7.69 10.28 -15.19
N GLU A 374 -8.37 11.41 -15.41
CA GLU A 374 -8.93 11.78 -16.71
C GLU A 374 -7.90 12.25 -17.73
N LEU A 375 -6.67 12.50 -17.30
CA LEU A 375 -5.59 12.92 -18.19
C LEU A 375 -5.20 11.77 -19.12
N ARG A 376 -4.92 12.08 -20.38
CA ARG A 376 -4.54 11.17 -21.47
C ARG A 376 -5.70 10.53 -22.23
N GLY A 377 -6.78 11.28 -22.45
CA GLY A 377 -7.87 10.87 -23.35
C GLY A 377 -8.93 9.99 -22.69
N VAL A 378 -8.82 9.76 -21.39
CA VAL A 378 -9.94 9.25 -20.59
C VAL A 378 -10.93 10.40 -20.45
N THR A 379 -12.12 10.22 -21.00
CA THR A 379 -13.18 11.23 -20.94
C THR A 379 -13.77 11.26 -19.53
N THR A 380 -14.21 12.47 -19.12
CA THR A 380 -14.80 12.71 -17.79
C THR A 380 -15.90 11.70 -17.42
N ALA A 381 -16.10 11.45 -16.14
CA ALA A 381 -17.16 10.57 -15.63
C ALA A 381 -18.53 10.84 -16.26
N ALA A 382 -18.84 12.10 -16.61
CA ALA A 382 -20.06 12.48 -17.32
C ALA A 382 -20.12 11.97 -18.76
N SER A 383 -18.99 11.87 -19.48
CA SER A 383 -18.95 11.31 -20.83
C SER A 383 -18.81 9.79 -20.81
N MET A 384 -18.29 9.22 -19.72
CA MET A 384 -18.25 7.77 -19.48
C MET A 384 -19.67 7.25 -19.19
N SER A 385 -20.49 7.98 -18.45
CA SER A 385 -21.86 7.59 -18.12
C SER A 385 -22.78 7.42 -19.34
N SER A 386 -22.46 8.04 -20.47
CA SER A 386 -23.22 7.89 -21.72
C SER A 386 -22.79 6.70 -22.58
N LYS A 387 -21.64 6.07 -22.30
CA LYS A 387 -21.07 4.96 -23.07
C LYS A 387 -20.93 3.66 -22.28
N ILE A 388 -21.07 3.71 -20.98
CA ILE A 388 -21.06 2.52 -20.11
C ILE A 388 -22.51 2.13 -19.85
N PRO A 389 -22.91 0.86 -20.05
CA PRO A 389 -24.16 0.37 -19.48
C PRO A 389 -24.12 0.72 -17.99
N SER A 390 -25.16 1.44 -17.53
CA SER A 390 -25.21 1.95 -16.16
C SER A 390 -24.77 0.88 -15.16
N TRP A 391 -23.98 1.26 -14.16
CA TRP A 391 -23.54 0.39 -13.04
C TRP A 391 -24.72 -0.37 -12.40
N THR A 392 -25.94 0.13 -12.53
CA THR A 392 -27.18 -0.52 -12.13
C THR A 392 -27.40 -1.89 -12.78
N SER A 393 -26.80 -2.17 -13.94
CA SER A 393 -26.93 -3.49 -14.57
C SER A 393 -26.07 -4.57 -13.91
N TRP A 394 -25.02 -4.19 -13.16
CA TRP A 394 -24.16 -5.12 -12.41
C TRP A 394 -24.58 -5.32 -10.97
N THR A 395 -25.30 -4.34 -10.39
CA THR A 395 -25.80 -4.39 -9.01
C THR A 395 -27.26 -4.83 -8.93
N ALA A 396 -27.97 -4.93 -10.05
CA ALA A 396 -29.40 -5.25 -10.10
C ALA A 396 -29.81 -6.67 -9.64
N GLY A 397 -28.86 -7.47 -9.16
CA GLY A 397 -29.09 -8.81 -8.59
C GLY A 397 -28.80 -8.94 -7.09
N TRP A 398 -28.50 -7.87 -6.38
CA TRP A 398 -28.07 -7.94 -4.98
C TRP A 398 -29.20 -7.56 -4.02
N PRO A 399 -29.67 -8.49 -3.17
CA PRO A 399 -30.52 -8.09 -2.04
C PRO A 399 -29.66 -7.32 -1.03
N ALA A 400 -30.09 -6.11 -0.70
CA ALA A 400 -29.45 -5.21 0.27
C ALA A 400 -29.43 -5.73 1.73
N GLU A 401 -29.85 -6.98 1.97
CA GLU A 401 -30.16 -7.47 3.31
C GLU A 401 -29.13 -8.43 3.91
N ARG A 402 -27.92 -8.60 3.36
CA ARG A 402 -26.91 -9.49 3.96
C ARG A 402 -25.54 -8.86 4.05
N ILE A 403 -25.47 -7.70 4.72
CA ILE A 403 -24.21 -7.19 5.28
C ILE A 403 -24.33 -7.30 6.80
N PHE A 404 -24.04 -8.47 7.33
CA PHE A 404 -23.61 -8.69 8.72
C PHE A 404 -22.78 -9.97 8.79
#